data_f64805471717e11d280760f153356cb1
#
_entry.id   f64805471717e11d280760f153356cb1
#
_cell.length_a   1.000
_cell.length_b   1.000
_cell.length_c   1.000
_cell.angle_alpha   90.00
_cell.angle_beta   90.00
_cell.angle_gamma   90.00
#
_symmetry.space_group_name_H-M   'P 1'
#
loop_
_entity.id
_entity.type
_entity.pdbx_description
1 polymer ?
#
loop_
_entity_poly.entity_id
_entity_poly.type
_entity_poly.pdbx_seq_one_letter_code
_entity_poly.pdbx_strand_id
1 'polypeptide(L)'
;MARPSTTRPDSRGTRGGECRCAPMAVRRYAERISGPILDRVDIHQHLTPMSRTYLKAAQTSGEESAVVAARVAEARGRQLHRLSPNGWRTNGEVPGPALRRLLPLPRGIDLLDEAVSRGRLSARGVDKVIRLSWTIADLAGLDRPNRDQLHIALAMRRGELIGEVGGARA
;
A
#
# COMPACT_ATOMS: atom_id res chain seq x y z
N MET A 1 44.95 6.37 -4.70
CA MET A 1 43.66 6.67 -5.33
C MET A 1 42.60 5.75 -4.67
N ALA A 2 41.83 6.28 -3.73
CA ALA A 2 40.80 5.53 -3.05
C ALA A 2 39.54 5.47 -3.96
N ARG A 3 39.03 4.27 -4.28
CA ARG A 3 37.77 4.09 -4.99
C ARG A 3 36.65 4.64 -4.13
N PRO A 4 35.76 5.48 -4.67
CA PRO A 4 34.60 5.90 -3.92
C PRO A 4 33.74 4.65 -3.65
N SER A 5 33.50 4.36 -2.36
CA SER A 5 32.59 3.28 -1.96
C SER A 5 31.18 3.62 -2.46
N THR A 6 30.65 2.81 -3.34
CA THR A 6 29.27 2.86 -3.85
C THR A 6 28.30 2.40 -2.76
N THR A 7 28.32 3.03 -1.60
CA THR A 7 27.32 2.77 -0.56
C THR A 7 26.05 3.51 -0.98
N ARG A 8 25.02 2.75 -1.29
CA ARG A 8 23.70 3.34 -1.64
C ARG A 8 23.17 4.16 -0.47
N PRO A 9 22.64 5.37 -0.71
CA PRO A 9 22.13 6.25 0.35
C PRO A 9 20.90 5.70 1.12
N ASP A 10 20.34 4.59 0.68
CA ASP A 10 19.21 3.88 1.29
C ASP A 10 19.59 2.85 2.35
N SER A 11 20.89 2.70 2.64
CA SER A 11 21.35 1.84 3.76
C SER A 11 21.09 2.43 5.16
N ARG A 12 20.28 3.50 5.26
CA ARG A 12 19.78 3.98 6.55
C ARG A 12 18.91 2.90 7.19
N GLY A 13 19.41 2.34 8.28
CA GLY A 13 18.67 1.36 9.08
C GLY A 13 19.22 -0.05 9.05
N THR A 14 20.22 -0.38 8.23
CA THR A 14 20.96 -1.63 8.41
C THR A 14 21.88 -1.50 9.62
N ARG A 15 21.65 -2.29 10.67
CA ARG A 15 22.60 -2.43 11.78
C ARG A 15 23.94 -2.89 11.20
N GLY A 16 24.94 -2.01 11.17
CA GLY A 16 26.26 -2.26 10.63
C GLY A 16 26.62 -1.56 9.32
N GLY A 17 25.67 -0.88 8.68
CA GLY A 17 25.89 -0.09 7.47
C GLY A 17 25.67 1.41 7.72
N GLU A 18 26.60 2.08 8.40
CA GLU A 18 26.55 3.55 8.48
C GLU A 18 26.70 4.13 7.07
N CYS A 19 25.65 4.77 6.59
CA CYS A 19 25.72 5.56 5.37
C CYS A 19 26.69 6.72 5.60
N ARG A 20 27.86 6.67 4.98
CA ARG A 20 28.89 7.73 5.04
C ARG A 20 28.68 8.83 4.00
N CYS A 21 27.54 8.84 3.34
CA CYS A 21 27.22 9.86 2.35
C CYS A 21 26.96 11.20 3.02
N ALA A 22 27.46 12.29 2.40
CA ALA A 22 27.12 13.62 2.84
C ALA A 22 25.58 13.84 2.81
N PRO A 23 25.00 14.59 3.77
CA PRO A 23 23.54 14.81 3.86
C PRO A 23 22.93 15.27 2.54
N MET A 24 23.61 16.13 1.78
CA MET A 24 23.18 16.59 0.47
C MET A 24 23.11 15.48 -0.59
N ALA A 25 24.00 14.50 -0.55
CA ALA A 25 23.97 13.35 -1.46
C ALA A 25 22.76 12.44 -1.18
N VAL A 26 22.45 12.25 0.10
CA VAL A 26 21.27 11.52 0.55
C VAL A 26 19.98 12.20 0.11
N ARG A 27 19.92 13.53 0.26
CA ARG A 27 18.75 14.32 -0.16
C ARG A 27 18.55 14.28 -1.67
N ARG A 28 19.62 14.49 -2.47
CA ARG A 28 19.56 14.35 -3.93
C ARG A 28 19.09 12.98 -4.39
N TYR A 29 19.49 11.92 -3.68
CA TYR A 29 19.04 10.58 -4.01
C TYR A 29 17.54 10.40 -3.75
N ALA A 30 17.05 10.88 -2.62
CA ALA A 30 15.62 10.84 -2.30
C ALA A 30 14.78 11.67 -3.29
N GLU A 31 15.31 12.81 -3.76
CA GLU A 31 14.65 13.72 -4.71
C GLU A 31 14.60 13.18 -6.15
N ARG A 32 15.31 12.08 -6.46
CA ARG A 32 15.24 11.45 -7.82
C ARG A 32 13.87 10.92 -8.18
N ILE A 33 13.06 10.56 -7.17
CA ILE A 33 11.67 10.17 -7.40
C ILE A 33 10.82 11.42 -7.22
N SER A 34 10.34 11.98 -8.33
CA SER A 34 9.53 13.19 -8.31
C SER A 34 8.14 12.95 -7.67
N GLY A 35 7.54 14.00 -7.11
CA GLY A 35 6.20 13.95 -6.55
C GLY A 35 5.15 13.36 -7.51
N PRO A 36 5.12 13.75 -8.80
CA PRO A 36 4.22 13.16 -9.80
C PRO A 36 4.39 11.65 -10.01
N ILE A 37 5.59 11.09 -9.82
CA ILE A 37 5.82 9.64 -9.87
C ILE A 37 5.24 8.99 -8.61
N LEU A 38 5.53 9.55 -7.43
CA LEU A 38 4.97 9.07 -6.17
C LEU A 38 3.45 9.09 -6.15
N ASP A 39 2.83 10.11 -6.75
CA ASP A 39 1.36 10.17 -6.86
C ASP A 39 0.78 9.04 -7.73
N ARG A 40 1.58 8.45 -8.63
CA ARG A 40 1.19 7.28 -9.45
C ARG A 40 1.37 5.93 -8.75
N VAL A 41 2.16 5.85 -7.70
CA VAL A 41 2.34 4.63 -6.88
C VAL A 41 1.09 4.41 -6.04
N ASP A 42 0.56 3.19 -5.97
CA ASP A 42 -0.67 2.90 -5.22
C ASP A 42 -0.38 2.64 -3.74
N ILE A 43 0.70 1.94 -3.44
CA ILE A 43 1.09 1.53 -2.09
C ILE A 43 2.51 2.00 -1.81
N HIS A 44 2.71 2.64 -0.68
CA HIS A 44 4.03 2.96 -0.12
C HIS A 44 4.27 2.05 1.09
N GLN A 45 5.38 1.32 1.08
CA GLN A 45 5.75 0.43 2.17
C GLN A 45 7.14 0.77 2.70
N HIS A 46 7.23 1.02 3.99
CA HIS A 46 8.51 1.16 4.68
C HIS A 46 9.00 -0.22 5.12
N LEU A 47 10.19 -0.60 4.64
CA LEU A 47 10.84 -1.84 5.06
C LEU A 47 11.90 -1.51 6.12
N THR A 48 11.78 -2.13 7.28
CA THR A 48 12.78 -2.04 8.34
C THR A 48 13.74 -3.23 8.25
N PRO A 49 15.03 -3.04 8.57
CA PRO A 49 15.99 -4.14 8.60
C PRO A 49 15.58 -5.20 9.62
N MET A 50 15.56 -6.45 9.20
CA MET A 50 15.20 -7.57 10.07
C MET A 50 16.42 -8.07 10.85
N SER A 51 16.22 -8.39 12.15
CA SER A 51 17.25 -9.05 12.95
C SER A 51 17.43 -10.51 12.51
N ARG A 52 18.64 -11.08 12.74
CA ARG A 52 18.89 -12.50 12.46
C ARG A 52 17.95 -13.43 13.23
N THR A 53 17.57 -13.05 14.43
CA THR A 53 16.62 -13.80 15.26
C THR A 53 15.23 -13.83 14.64
N TYR A 54 14.78 -12.68 14.11
CA TYR A 54 13.50 -12.57 13.42
C TYR A 54 13.49 -13.38 12.11
N LEU A 55 14.59 -13.33 11.34
CA LEU A 55 14.72 -14.12 10.10
C LEU A 55 14.64 -15.63 10.38
N LYS A 56 15.26 -16.13 11.43
CA LYS A 56 15.16 -17.54 11.84
C LYS A 56 13.74 -17.93 12.25
N ALA A 57 13.07 -17.09 13.05
CA ALA A 57 11.68 -17.32 13.43
C ALA A 57 10.73 -17.27 12.23
N ALA A 58 10.91 -16.34 11.30
CA ALA A 58 10.09 -16.22 10.10
C ALA A 58 10.22 -17.42 9.14
N GLN A 59 11.36 -18.12 9.13
CA GLN A 59 11.54 -19.34 8.32
C GLN A 59 10.65 -20.51 8.79
N THR A 60 10.29 -20.52 10.08
CA THR A 60 9.48 -21.60 10.67
C THR A 60 8.00 -21.24 10.84
N SER A 61 7.65 -19.95 10.72
CA SER A 61 6.29 -19.45 10.95
C SER A 61 5.65 -18.78 9.73
N GLY A 62 6.29 -18.89 8.56
CA GLY A 62 5.77 -18.33 7.32
C GLY A 62 4.51 -19.05 6.85
N GLU A 63 3.52 -18.29 6.38
CA GLU A 63 2.32 -18.84 5.75
C GLU A 63 2.71 -19.54 4.42
N GLU A 64 2.18 -20.73 4.16
CA GLU A 64 2.48 -21.45 2.93
C GLU A 64 1.97 -20.72 1.68
N SER A 65 2.75 -20.76 0.60
CA SER A 65 2.38 -20.10 -0.66
C SER A 65 1.06 -20.60 -1.24
N ALA A 66 0.73 -21.88 -1.02
CA ALA A 66 -0.54 -22.48 -1.46
C ALA A 66 -1.75 -21.82 -0.75
N VAL A 67 -1.64 -21.56 0.54
CA VAL A 67 -2.69 -20.89 1.34
C VAL A 67 -2.89 -19.45 0.85
N VAL A 68 -1.79 -18.74 0.63
CA VAL A 68 -1.84 -17.37 0.08
C VAL A 68 -2.46 -17.37 -1.32
N ALA A 69 -2.07 -18.32 -2.18
CA ALA A 69 -2.59 -18.43 -3.54
C ALA A 69 -4.11 -18.72 -3.55
N ALA A 70 -4.60 -19.59 -2.67
CA ALA A 70 -6.03 -19.88 -2.54
C ALA A 70 -6.81 -18.61 -2.14
N ARG A 71 -6.36 -17.88 -1.11
CA ARG A 71 -6.98 -16.63 -0.67
C ARG A 71 -7.00 -15.56 -1.78
N VAL A 72 -5.92 -15.44 -2.55
CA VAL A 72 -5.85 -14.54 -3.70
C VAL A 72 -6.83 -14.96 -4.80
N ALA A 73 -6.94 -16.26 -5.09
CA ALA A 73 -7.87 -16.79 -6.10
C ALA A 73 -9.33 -16.47 -5.73
N GLU A 74 -9.71 -16.65 -4.46
CA GLU A 74 -11.05 -16.28 -3.97
C GLU A 74 -11.33 -14.78 -4.12
N ALA A 75 -10.39 -13.91 -3.72
CA ALA A 75 -10.52 -12.47 -3.87
C ALA A 75 -10.68 -12.07 -5.35
N ARG A 76 -9.92 -12.72 -6.25
CA ARG A 76 -10.05 -12.53 -7.71
C ARG A 76 -11.40 -13.01 -8.24
N GLY A 77 -11.94 -14.09 -7.72
CA GLY A 77 -13.29 -14.56 -8.03
C GLY A 77 -14.36 -13.51 -7.69
N ARG A 78 -14.29 -12.93 -6.49
CA ARG A 78 -15.19 -11.84 -6.05
C ARG A 78 -15.08 -10.60 -6.96
N GLN A 79 -13.86 -10.20 -7.32
CA GLN A 79 -13.64 -9.08 -8.25
C GLN A 79 -14.28 -9.36 -9.61
N LEU A 80 -14.00 -10.53 -10.18
CA LEU A 80 -14.53 -10.90 -11.48
C LEU A 80 -16.04 -10.93 -11.50
N HIS A 81 -16.68 -11.56 -10.50
CA HIS A 81 -18.13 -11.60 -10.36
C HIS A 81 -18.74 -10.19 -10.31
N ARG A 82 -18.17 -9.26 -9.54
CA ARG A 82 -18.66 -7.89 -9.41
C ARG A 82 -18.43 -7.03 -10.66
N LEU A 83 -17.30 -7.21 -11.35
CA LEU A 83 -16.84 -6.29 -12.38
C LEU A 83 -17.08 -6.74 -13.81
N SER A 84 -17.23 -8.05 -14.06
CA SER A 84 -17.43 -8.63 -15.39
C SER A 84 -18.66 -8.08 -16.15
N PRO A 85 -19.80 -7.73 -15.50
CA PRO A 85 -20.91 -7.13 -16.22
C PRO A 85 -20.56 -5.81 -16.92
N ASN A 86 -19.52 -5.12 -16.45
CA ASN A 86 -19.01 -3.88 -17.04
C ASN A 86 -17.74 -4.07 -17.87
N GLY A 87 -17.33 -5.31 -18.14
CA GLY A 87 -16.16 -5.65 -18.94
C GLY A 87 -14.82 -5.52 -18.22
N TRP A 88 -14.80 -5.34 -16.90
CA TRP A 88 -13.55 -5.24 -16.11
C TRP A 88 -13.27 -6.54 -15.36
N ARG A 89 -12.00 -6.83 -15.12
CA ARG A 89 -11.55 -8.03 -14.42
C ARG A 89 -10.97 -7.74 -13.05
N THR A 90 -10.42 -6.52 -12.86
CA THR A 90 -9.75 -6.12 -11.62
C THR A 90 -10.18 -4.72 -11.18
N ASN A 91 -10.06 -4.43 -9.89
CA ASN A 91 -10.33 -3.10 -9.35
C ASN A 91 -9.45 -2.03 -10.00
N GLY A 92 -8.23 -2.39 -10.45
CA GLY A 92 -7.31 -1.48 -11.12
C GLY A 92 -7.79 -0.97 -12.48
N GLU A 93 -8.57 -1.77 -13.19
CA GLU A 93 -9.10 -1.45 -14.52
C GLU A 93 -10.30 -0.49 -14.46
N VAL A 94 -10.98 -0.38 -13.33
CA VAL A 94 -12.17 0.46 -13.19
C VAL A 94 -11.79 1.94 -13.31
N PRO A 95 -12.33 2.69 -14.29
CA PRO A 95 -12.06 4.12 -14.40
C PRO A 95 -12.57 4.91 -13.18
N GLY A 96 -11.89 6.00 -12.81
CA GLY A 96 -12.26 6.82 -11.64
C GLY A 96 -13.74 7.26 -11.61
N PRO A 97 -14.31 7.78 -12.71
CA PRO A 97 -15.74 8.11 -12.75
C PRO A 97 -16.66 6.91 -12.51
N ALA A 98 -16.29 5.72 -13.01
CA ALA A 98 -17.06 4.50 -12.84
C ALA A 98 -17.02 3.99 -11.40
N LEU A 99 -15.89 4.13 -10.71
CA LEU A 99 -15.78 3.80 -9.27
C LEU A 99 -16.84 4.49 -8.41
N ARG A 100 -17.21 5.72 -8.77
CA ARG A 100 -18.13 6.55 -8.00
C ARG A 100 -19.59 6.40 -8.43
N ARG A 101 -19.83 5.95 -9.67
CA ARG A 101 -21.18 5.85 -10.25
C ARG A 101 -21.74 4.44 -10.28
N LEU A 102 -20.86 3.44 -10.52
CA LEU A 102 -21.28 2.06 -10.78
C LEU A 102 -21.00 1.12 -9.62
N LEU A 103 -20.06 1.46 -8.74
CA LEU A 103 -19.77 0.68 -7.55
C LEU A 103 -20.34 1.38 -6.31
N PRO A 104 -20.84 0.63 -5.31
CA PRO A 104 -21.20 1.21 -4.02
C PRO A 104 -19.98 1.89 -3.40
N LEU A 105 -20.11 3.15 -3.02
CA LEU A 105 -19.02 3.86 -2.34
C LEU A 105 -18.71 3.20 -1.00
N PRO A 106 -17.44 3.10 -0.60
CA PRO A 106 -17.06 2.60 0.72
C PRO A 106 -17.82 3.32 1.84
N ARG A 107 -18.16 2.59 2.90
CA ARG A 107 -18.71 3.23 4.11
C ARG A 107 -17.60 4.03 4.79
N GLY A 108 -17.89 5.25 5.24
CA GLY A 108 -16.91 6.14 5.85
C GLY A 108 -16.11 6.95 4.82
N ILE A 109 -16.67 7.22 3.66
CA ILE A 109 -16.05 8.02 2.59
C ILE A 109 -15.63 9.43 3.06
N ASP A 110 -16.27 9.96 4.10
CA ASP A 110 -15.94 11.20 4.80
C ASP A 110 -14.45 11.31 5.19
N LEU A 111 -13.81 10.17 5.48
CA LEU A 111 -12.37 10.10 5.73
C LEU A 111 -11.53 10.61 4.54
N LEU A 112 -11.97 10.34 3.32
CA LEU A 112 -11.26 10.78 2.12
C LEU A 112 -11.48 12.27 1.89
N ASP A 113 -12.70 12.77 2.14
CA ASP A 113 -13.03 14.19 2.04
C ASP A 113 -12.19 15.02 3.03
N GLU A 114 -12.04 14.52 4.26
CA GLU A 114 -11.16 15.11 5.25
C GLU A 114 -9.67 15.07 4.83
N ALA A 115 -9.20 13.99 4.24
CA ALA A 115 -7.84 13.89 3.75
C ALA A 115 -7.56 14.84 2.58
N VAL A 116 -8.54 15.04 1.70
CA VAL A 116 -8.47 16.00 0.58
C VAL A 116 -8.49 17.43 1.09
N SER A 117 -9.40 17.79 2.00
CA SER A 117 -9.51 19.15 2.55
C SER A 117 -8.25 19.59 3.28
N ARG A 118 -7.53 18.63 3.90
CA ARG A 118 -6.23 18.88 4.54
C ARG A 118 -5.04 18.85 3.58
N GLY A 119 -5.26 18.74 2.26
CA GLY A 119 -4.20 18.62 1.26
C GLY A 119 -3.35 17.36 1.35
N ARG A 120 -3.80 16.33 2.08
CA ARG A 120 -3.08 15.06 2.28
C ARG A 120 -3.35 14.02 1.20
N LEU A 121 -4.35 14.27 0.35
CA LEU A 121 -4.76 13.36 -0.71
C LEU A 121 -5.17 14.16 -1.95
N SER A 122 -4.64 13.77 -3.11
CA SER A 122 -5.06 14.33 -4.40
C SER A 122 -6.35 13.64 -4.89
N ALA A 123 -7.06 14.25 -5.85
CA ALA A 123 -8.23 13.62 -6.48
C ALA A 123 -7.89 12.25 -7.09
N ARG A 124 -6.70 12.10 -7.69
CA ARG A 124 -6.18 10.82 -8.18
C ARG A 124 -5.93 9.83 -7.02
N GLY A 125 -5.42 10.35 -5.90
CA GLY A 125 -5.21 9.57 -4.69
C GLY A 125 -6.51 9.00 -4.13
N VAL A 126 -7.63 9.75 -4.18
CA VAL A 126 -8.95 9.27 -3.79
C VAL A 126 -9.35 8.02 -4.57
N ASP A 127 -9.24 8.04 -5.92
CA ASP A 127 -9.57 6.89 -6.75
C ASP A 127 -8.70 5.68 -6.41
N LYS A 128 -7.41 5.88 -6.11
CA LYS A 128 -6.50 4.81 -5.70
C LYS A 128 -6.87 4.20 -4.36
N VAL A 129 -7.21 5.02 -3.37
CA VAL A 129 -7.66 4.55 -2.05
C VAL A 129 -8.96 3.77 -2.17
N ILE A 130 -9.92 4.22 -2.98
CA ILE A 130 -11.17 3.48 -3.21
C ILE A 130 -10.88 2.12 -3.86
N ARG A 131 -10.04 2.03 -4.91
CA ARG A 131 -9.66 0.76 -5.55
C ARG A 131 -8.98 -0.18 -4.56
N LEU A 132 -8.08 0.35 -3.74
CA LEU A 132 -7.34 -0.43 -2.76
C LEU A 132 -8.27 -0.93 -1.65
N SER A 133 -9.21 -0.09 -1.15
CA SER A 133 -10.18 -0.51 -0.15
C SER A 133 -11.08 -1.65 -0.66
N TRP A 134 -11.47 -1.64 -1.93
CA TRP A 134 -12.17 -2.74 -2.57
C TRP A 134 -11.32 -4.01 -2.61
N THR A 135 -10.03 -3.89 -2.92
CA THR A 135 -9.12 -5.04 -2.93
C THR A 135 -8.95 -5.65 -1.54
N ILE A 136 -8.86 -4.81 -0.51
CA ILE A 136 -8.78 -5.26 0.89
C ILE A 136 -10.10 -5.92 1.32
N ALA A 137 -11.25 -5.37 0.91
CA ALA A 137 -12.55 -5.97 1.16
C ALA A 137 -12.70 -7.34 0.48
N ASP A 138 -12.25 -7.46 -0.78
CA ASP A 138 -12.25 -8.74 -1.51
C ASP A 138 -11.41 -9.82 -0.79
N LEU A 139 -10.23 -9.43 -0.27
CA LEU A 139 -9.36 -10.32 0.52
C LEU A 139 -10.00 -10.70 1.87
N ALA A 140 -10.77 -9.80 2.46
CA ALA A 140 -11.48 -10.04 3.73
C ALA A 140 -12.85 -10.75 3.53
N GLY A 141 -13.27 -11.03 2.30
CA GLY A 141 -14.56 -11.66 2.01
C GLY A 141 -15.76 -10.75 2.24
N LEU A 142 -15.59 -9.43 2.19
CA LEU A 142 -16.65 -8.46 2.41
C LEU A 142 -17.29 -8.04 1.09
N ASP A 143 -18.62 -7.88 1.09
CA ASP A 143 -19.36 -7.43 -0.08
C ASP A 143 -19.15 -5.96 -0.42
N ARG A 144 -18.74 -5.16 0.56
CA ARG A 144 -18.50 -3.73 0.41
C ARG A 144 -17.44 -3.26 1.41
N PRO A 145 -16.48 -2.39 0.98
CA PRO A 145 -15.51 -1.81 1.90
C PRO A 145 -16.21 -0.98 2.99
N ASN A 146 -15.78 -1.12 4.21
CA ASN A 146 -16.19 -0.29 5.35
C ASN A 146 -15.07 0.71 5.72
N ARG A 147 -15.24 1.38 6.86
CA ARG A 147 -14.29 2.37 7.36
C ARG A 147 -12.90 1.79 7.62
N ASP A 148 -12.81 0.53 8.07
CA ASP A 148 -11.52 -0.11 8.37
C ASP A 148 -10.70 -0.35 7.09
N GLN A 149 -11.34 -0.86 6.03
CA GLN A 149 -10.67 -1.04 4.74
C GLN A 149 -10.21 0.29 4.14
N LEU A 150 -11.00 1.37 4.34
CA LEU A 150 -10.59 2.71 3.93
C LEU A 150 -9.38 3.22 4.75
N HIS A 151 -9.37 3.02 6.06
CA HIS A 151 -8.24 3.38 6.91
C HIS A 151 -6.97 2.64 6.49
N ILE A 152 -7.05 1.31 6.31
CA ILE A 152 -5.92 0.51 5.86
C ILE A 152 -5.43 0.98 4.49
N ALA A 153 -6.34 1.20 3.53
CA ALA A 153 -5.99 1.67 2.20
C ALA A 153 -5.32 3.06 2.23
N LEU A 154 -5.81 3.97 3.07
CA LEU A 154 -5.25 5.30 3.25
C LEU A 154 -3.86 5.23 3.90
N ALA A 155 -3.68 4.40 4.93
CA ALA A 155 -2.39 4.16 5.58
C ALA A 155 -1.36 3.60 4.59
N MET A 156 -1.74 2.57 3.81
CA MET A 156 -0.89 2.00 2.75
C MET A 156 -0.50 3.04 1.70
N ARG A 157 -1.42 3.91 1.31
CA ARG A 157 -1.16 5.00 0.36
C ARG A 157 -0.18 6.02 0.90
N ARG A 158 -0.20 6.27 2.22
CA ARG A 158 0.64 7.27 2.91
C ARG A 158 1.96 6.69 3.41
N GLY A 159 2.14 5.37 3.32
CA GLY A 159 3.30 4.68 3.88
C GLY A 159 3.31 4.65 5.40
N GLU A 160 2.15 4.73 6.04
CA GLU A 160 1.99 4.59 7.48
C GLU A 160 2.04 3.11 7.87
N LEU A 161 2.60 2.79 9.03
CA LEU A 161 2.65 1.41 9.53
C LEU A 161 1.23 0.95 9.89
N ILE A 162 0.76 -0.12 9.27
CA ILE A 162 -0.60 -0.64 9.47
C ILE A 162 -0.82 -1.10 10.93
N GLY A 163 0.24 -1.50 11.64
CA GLY A 163 0.17 -1.91 13.04
C GLY A 163 -0.21 -0.80 14.03
N GLU A 164 -0.05 0.48 13.65
CA GLU A 164 -0.43 1.62 14.48
C GLU A 164 -1.89 2.05 14.26
N VAL A 165 -2.52 1.62 13.18
CA VAL A 165 -3.89 2.01 12.78
C VAL A 165 -4.94 1.00 13.26
N GLY A 166 -4.54 -0.19 13.64
CA GLY A 166 -5.42 -1.30 14.01
C GLY A 166 -5.29 -1.72 15.47
N GLY A 167 -5.69 -0.86 16.41
CA GLY A 167 -6.01 -1.27 17.77
C GLY A 167 -7.36 -1.99 17.85
N ALA A 168 -7.67 -2.90 16.95
CA ALA A 168 -8.81 -3.80 17.06
C ALA A 168 -8.28 -5.19 17.41
N ARG A 169 -8.44 -5.51 18.70
CA ARG A 169 -8.19 -6.80 19.34
C ARG A 169 -8.82 -7.94 18.54
N ALA A 170 -8.04 -9.00 18.39
CA ALA A 170 -8.57 -10.34 18.13
C ALA A 170 -9.41 -10.79 19.34
#